data_0c23d7cd725e8aa4822805c1e0c4bbd2
#
_entry.id   0c23d7cd725e8aa4822805c1e0c4bbd2
#
_cell.length_a   1.000
_cell.length_b   1.000
_cell.length_c   1.000
_cell.angle_alpha   90.00
_cell.angle_beta   90.00
_cell.angle_gamma   90.00
#
_symmetry.space_group_name_H-M   'P 1'
#
loop_
_entity.id
_entity.type
_entity.pdbx_description
1 polymer ?
#
loop_
_entity_poly.entity_id
_entity_poly.type
_entity_poly.pdbx_seq_one_letter_code
_entity_poly.pdbx_strand_id
1 'polypeptide(L)'
;PFSGWGCRAIAACASSQVENYTGVDCNPYLCRGYQLLKKELDFQNMIEFIASSIEDESSIPKNGQYDLVFTSPPFFIFESYETKSGKQSTDTYSNYSDWLSFISTTFKRISRHLAPGGYIMIHLGNTGVAPNLEQDIQQAFSTFLNFVQKVNLQTKLSNGTLKRPVPIYVFQNIQLRSSEQS
;
A
#
# COMPACT_ATOMS: atom_id res chain seq x y z
N PRO A 1 -0.17 1.36 -4.00
CA PRO A 1 1.05 0.61 -4.27
C PRO A 1 0.88 -0.86 -3.90
N PHE A 2 1.67 -1.77 -4.53
CA PHE A 2 1.63 -3.21 -4.27
C PHE A 2 0.21 -3.77 -4.37
N SER A 3 -0.48 -3.47 -5.46
CA SER A 3 -1.94 -3.66 -5.58
C SER A 3 -2.37 -5.14 -5.64
N GLY A 4 -1.47 -6.03 -6.06
CA GLY A 4 -1.70 -7.47 -6.08
C GLY A 4 -2.88 -7.89 -6.97
N TRP A 5 -3.55 -8.97 -6.60
CA TRP A 5 -4.58 -9.65 -7.43
C TRP A 5 -5.93 -8.93 -7.54
N GLY A 6 -6.07 -7.70 -7.05
CA GLY A 6 -7.28 -6.90 -7.24
C GLY A 6 -8.32 -6.98 -6.12
N CYS A 7 -8.07 -7.70 -5.03
CA CYS A 7 -9.02 -7.75 -3.90
C CYS A 7 -9.34 -6.37 -3.33
N ARG A 8 -8.34 -5.48 -3.25
CA ARG A 8 -8.53 -4.10 -2.80
C ARG A 8 -9.30 -3.26 -3.81
N ALA A 9 -9.11 -3.49 -5.11
CA ALA A 9 -9.90 -2.85 -6.15
C ALA A 9 -11.37 -3.25 -6.06
N ILE A 10 -11.66 -4.55 -5.91
CA ILE A 10 -13.03 -5.05 -5.73
C ILE A 10 -13.67 -4.43 -4.48
N ALA A 11 -12.95 -4.38 -3.36
CA ALA A 11 -13.45 -3.77 -2.13
C ALA A 11 -13.73 -2.27 -2.28
N ALA A 12 -12.87 -1.54 -3.00
CA ALA A 12 -13.07 -0.13 -3.33
C ALA A 12 -14.34 0.05 -4.16
N CYS A 13 -14.51 -0.75 -5.21
CA CYS A 13 -15.69 -0.69 -6.08
C CYS A 13 -16.99 -1.07 -5.38
N ALA A 14 -16.93 -1.94 -4.37
CA ALA A 14 -18.10 -2.30 -3.57
C ALA A 14 -18.50 -1.22 -2.54
N SER A 15 -17.66 -0.20 -2.35
CA SER A 15 -17.92 0.90 -1.42
C SER A 15 -18.55 2.08 -2.15
N SER A 16 -19.70 2.55 -1.66
CA SER A 16 -20.34 3.78 -2.16
C SER A 16 -19.57 5.07 -1.81
N GLN A 17 -18.51 4.97 -0.99
CA GLN A 17 -17.69 6.11 -0.56
C GLN A 17 -16.42 6.27 -1.38
N VAL A 18 -16.10 5.31 -2.27
CA VAL A 18 -14.91 5.35 -3.10
C VAL A 18 -15.30 5.68 -4.53
N GLU A 19 -14.84 6.82 -5.04
CA GLU A 19 -15.10 7.26 -6.40
C GLU A 19 -14.09 6.71 -7.39
N ASN A 20 -12.82 6.63 -6.97
CA ASN A 20 -11.72 6.22 -7.84
C ASN A 20 -10.74 5.31 -7.11
N TYR A 21 -10.18 4.36 -7.82
CA TYR A 21 -9.13 3.47 -7.33
C TYR A 21 -7.97 3.42 -8.33
N THR A 22 -6.77 3.70 -7.85
CA THR A 22 -5.53 3.52 -8.63
C THR A 22 -4.68 2.43 -7.98
N GLY A 23 -4.45 1.35 -8.73
CA GLY A 23 -3.56 0.25 -8.34
C GLY A 23 -2.22 0.34 -9.07
N VAL A 24 -1.12 0.25 -8.32
CA VAL A 24 0.24 0.17 -8.89
C VAL A 24 0.88 -1.14 -8.46
N ASP A 25 1.39 -1.90 -9.43
CA ASP A 25 2.10 -3.15 -9.17
C ASP A 25 3.12 -3.41 -10.28
N CYS A 26 4.28 -3.95 -9.92
CA CYS A 26 5.33 -4.24 -10.87
C CYS A 26 5.06 -5.49 -11.73
N ASN A 27 4.08 -6.30 -11.38
CA ASN A 27 3.74 -7.50 -12.12
C ASN A 27 2.83 -7.21 -13.32
N PRO A 28 3.35 -7.22 -14.56
CA PRO A 28 2.56 -6.88 -15.76
C PRO A 28 1.45 -7.90 -16.07
N TYR A 29 1.54 -9.12 -15.54
CA TYR A 29 0.49 -10.14 -15.75
C TYR A 29 -0.82 -9.78 -15.06
N LEU A 30 -0.80 -8.89 -14.06
CA LEU A 30 -1.99 -8.41 -13.39
C LEU A 30 -2.85 -7.51 -14.29
N CYS A 31 -2.25 -6.87 -15.31
CA CYS A 31 -2.97 -6.00 -16.24
C CYS A 31 -4.23 -6.67 -16.84
N ARG A 32 -4.09 -7.92 -17.30
CA ARG A 32 -5.22 -8.67 -17.86
C ARG A 32 -6.31 -8.91 -16.81
N GLY A 33 -5.93 -9.24 -15.58
CA GLY A 33 -6.87 -9.43 -14.48
C GLY A 33 -7.66 -8.16 -14.17
N TYR A 34 -7.00 -7.02 -14.11
CA TYR A 34 -7.65 -5.73 -13.89
C TYR A 34 -8.53 -5.31 -15.07
N GLN A 35 -8.14 -5.59 -16.32
CA GLN A 35 -9.00 -5.36 -17.49
C GLN A 35 -10.28 -6.21 -17.46
N LEU A 36 -10.17 -7.47 -17.04
CA LEU A 36 -11.33 -8.33 -16.85
C LEU A 36 -12.22 -7.83 -15.71
N LEU A 37 -11.66 -7.45 -14.56
CA LEU A 37 -12.42 -6.86 -13.46
C LEU A 37 -13.22 -5.63 -13.91
N LYS A 38 -12.59 -4.72 -14.64
CA LYS A 38 -13.26 -3.53 -15.18
C LYS A 38 -14.46 -3.89 -16.04
N LYS A 39 -14.27 -4.87 -16.93
CA LYS A 39 -15.30 -5.28 -17.89
C LYS A 39 -16.45 -6.04 -17.23
N GLU A 40 -16.12 -7.05 -16.43
CA GLU A 40 -17.12 -7.98 -15.85
C GLU A 40 -17.95 -7.33 -14.73
N LEU A 41 -17.39 -6.35 -14.03
CA LEU A 41 -18.06 -5.67 -12.93
C LEU A 41 -18.57 -4.25 -13.28
N ASP A 42 -18.45 -3.85 -14.54
CA ASP A 42 -18.86 -2.52 -15.03
C ASP A 42 -18.20 -1.33 -14.33
N PHE A 43 -16.95 -1.50 -13.89
CA PHE A 43 -16.18 -0.47 -13.19
C PHE A 43 -15.18 0.27 -14.09
N GLN A 44 -15.54 0.48 -15.37
CA GLN A 44 -14.63 1.00 -16.40
C GLN A 44 -13.96 2.33 -16.02
N ASN A 45 -14.71 3.23 -15.41
CA ASN A 45 -14.25 4.59 -15.08
C ASN A 45 -13.69 4.73 -13.66
N MET A 46 -13.82 3.69 -12.84
CA MET A 46 -13.47 3.72 -11.42
C MET A 46 -12.09 3.16 -11.12
N ILE A 47 -11.62 2.22 -11.94
CA ILE A 47 -10.34 1.52 -11.71
C ILE A 47 -9.29 1.96 -12.72
N GLU A 48 -8.15 2.43 -12.22
CA GLU A 48 -6.91 2.54 -12.98
C GLU A 48 -5.90 1.52 -12.47
N PHE A 49 -5.19 0.84 -13.36
CA PHE A 49 -4.10 -0.05 -13.02
C PHE A 49 -2.84 0.34 -13.80
N ILE A 50 -1.76 0.57 -13.06
CA ILE A 50 -0.45 0.96 -13.58
C ILE A 50 0.53 -0.19 -13.34
N ALA A 51 0.96 -0.83 -14.43
CA ALA A 51 1.99 -1.88 -14.38
C ALA A 51 3.38 -1.24 -14.34
N SER A 52 3.83 -0.87 -13.16
CA SER A 52 5.13 -0.25 -12.94
C SER A 52 5.61 -0.54 -11.53
N SER A 53 6.93 -0.46 -11.34
CA SER A 53 7.45 -0.44 -9.98
C SER A 53 7.00 0.81 -9.26
N ILE A 54 6.61 0.66 -8.00
CA ILE A 54 6.28 1.82 -7.17
C ILE A 54 7.51 2.72 -6.93
N GLU A 55 8.71 2.23 -7.18
CA GLU A 55 9.97 2.99 -7.10
C GLU A 55 10.14 3.96 -8.27
N ASP A 56 9.44 3.74 -9.39
CA ASP A 56 9.48 4.63 -10.54
C ASP A 56 8.69 5.90 -10.24
N GLU A 57 9.29 7.06 -10.47
CA GLU A 57 8.62 8.35 -10.21
C GLU A 57 7.36 8.56 -11.05
N SER A 58 7.29 7.94 -12.24
CA SER A 58 6.13 8.01 -13.12
C SER A 58 4.99 7.07 -12.72
N SER A 59 5.21 6.19 -11.75
CA SER A 59 4.22 5.18 -11.33
C SER A 59 3.03 5.77 -10.56
N ILE A 60 3.14 7.00 -10.08
CA ILE A 60 2.06 7.70 -9.43
C ILE A 60 1.69 8.90 -10.29
N PRO A 61 0.40 9.06 -10.69
CA PRO A 61 -0.04 10.21 -11.47
C PRO A 61 0.34 11.53 -10.79
N LYS A 62 1.02 12.43 -11.53
CA LYS A 62 1.58 13.67 -10.96
C LYS A 62 0.54 14.61 -10.34
N ASN A 63 -0.67 14.58 -10.87
CA ASN A 63 -1.78 15.44 -10.43
C ASN A 63 -2.77 14.72 -9.52
N GLY A 64 -2.45 13.46 -9.13
CA GLY A 64 -3.31 12.68 -8.25
C GLY A 64 -3.17 13.13 -6.80
N GLN A 65 -4.27 13.52 -6.19
CA GLN A 65 -4.39 13.62 -4.74
C GLN A 65 -5.28 12.48 -4.25
N TYR A 66 -4.77 11.70 -3.30
CA TYR A 66 -5.46 10.53 -2.77
C TYR A 66 -5.85 10.76 -1.32
N ASP A 67 -7.10 10.46 -0.97
CA ASP A 67 -7.56 10.55 0.42
C ASP A 67 -7.07 9.36 1.23
N LEU A 68 -6.89 8.21 0.57
CA LEU A 68 -6.48 6.98 1.23
C LEU A 68 -5.47 6.19 0.37
N VAL A 69 -4.39 5.79 0.99
CA VAL A 69 -3.50 4.74 0.50
C VAL A 69 -3.65 3.53 1.42
N PHE A 70 -4.13 2.41 0.89
CA PHE A 70 -4.25 1.16 1.63
C PHE A 70 -3.46 0.05 0.95
N THR A 71 -2.51 -0.55 1.66
CA THR A 71 -1.61 -1.53 1.07
C THR A 71 -1.04 -2.54 2.06
N SER A 72 -0.56 -3.66 1.51
CA SER A 72 0.35 -4.59 2.16
C SER A 72 1.65 -4.57 1.36
N PRO A 73 2.69 -3.88 1.80
CA PRO A 73 3.98 -3.95 1.14
C PRO A 73 4.60 -5.34 1.31
N PRO A 74 5.56 -5.74 0.46
CA PRO A 74 6.25 -7.01 0.63
C PRO A 74 6.87 -7.10 2.02
N PHE A 75 6.58 -8.20 2.71
CA PHE A 75 7.13 -8.46 4.04
C PHE A 75 8.60 -8.84 3.95
N PHE A 76 9.40 -8.33 4.89
CA PHE A 76 10.80 -8.74 4.97
C PHE A 76 10.92 -10.27 5.14
N ILE A 77 11.65 -10.93 4.23
CA ILE A 77 11.98 -12.38 4.19
C ILE A 77 10.83 -13.35 3.77
N PHE A 78 9.56 -12.96 3.73
CA PHE A 78 8.47 -13.95 3.58
C PHE A 78 7.94 -14.14 2.16
N GLU A 79 8.25 -13.25 1.23
CA GLU A 79 7.61 -13.29 -0.07
C GLU A 79 8.68 -13.39 -1.17
N SER A 80 8.89 -14.58 -1.69
CA SER A 80 9.55 -14.78 -2.97
C SER A 80 8.47 -14.95 -4.02
N TYR A 81 8.30 -13.97 -4.86
CA TYR A 81 7.39 -14.06 -6.01
C TYR A 81 8.17 -14.56 -7.22
N GLU A 82 7.82 -15.72 -7.74
CA GLU A 82 8.33 -16.16 -9.04
C GLU A 82 7.72 -15.27 -10.13
N THR A 83 8.44 -14.26 -10.56
CA THR A 83 8.08 -13.49 -11.74
C THR A 83 8.99 -13.88 -12.90
N LYS A 84 8.42 -14.39 -13.97
CA LYS A 84 9.15 -14.69 -15.21
C LYS A 84 9.64 -13.43 -15.95
N SER A 85 9.42 -12.22 -15.45
CA SER A 85 9.49 -11.01 -16.26
C SER A 85 10.11 -9.78 -15.63
N GLY A 86 10.82 -9.82 -14.49
CA GLY A 86 11.44 -8.58 -14.05
C GLY A 86 11.84 -8.51 -12.57
N LYS A 87 12.47 -7.42 -12.22
CA LYS A 87 12.88 -7.07 -10.86
C LYS A 87 11.67 -7.01 -9.96
N GLN A 88 11.75 -7.68 -8.82
CA GLN A 88 10.80 -7.54 -7.73
C GLN A 88 11.31 -6.47 -6.76
N SER A 89 10.40 -5.83 -6.03
CA SER A 89 10.81 -4.95 -4.94
C SER A 89 11.65 -5.68 -3.88
N THR A 90 11.47 -6.99 -3.75
CA THR A 90 12.27 -7.86 -2.88
C THR A 90 13.73 -8.01 -3.31
N ASP A 91 14.07 -7.67 -4.55
CA ASP A 91 15.45 -7.70 -5.05
C ASP A 91 16.26 -6.46 -4.63
N THR A 92 15.60 -5.46 -4.04
CA THR A 92 16.21 -4.17 -3.71
C THR A 92 16.79 -4.10 -2.30
N TYR A 93 16.52 -5.09 -1.45
CA TYR A 93 17.01 -5.13 -0.08
C TYR A 93 17.52 -6.50 0.32
N SER A 94 18.64 -6.54 1.04
CA SER A 94 19.30 -7.77 1.48
C SER A 94 19.20 -8.01 3.00
N ASN A 95 18.85 -7.00 3.75
CA ASN A 95 18.70 -7.04 5.21
C ASN A 95 17.56 -6.16 5.68
N TYR A 96 17.22 -6.25 6.99
CA TYR A 96 16.12 -5.51 7.58
C TYR A 96 16.27 -3.99 7.48
N SER A 97 17.49 -3.46 7.65
CA SER A 97 17.74 -2.01 7.57
C SER A 97 17.49 -1.50 6.15
N ASP A 98 17.94 -2.22 5.14
CA ASP A 98 17.71 -1.88 3.73
C ASP A 98 16.21 -1.92 3.41
N TRP A 99 15.51 -2.95 3.90
CA TRP A 99 14.06 -3.07 3.76
C TRP A 99 13.33 -1.89 4.43
N LEU A 100 13.71 -1.51 5.64
CA LEU A 100 13.10 -0.38 6.34
C LEU A 100 13.35 0.94 5.61
N SER A 101 14.55 1.11 5.06
CA SER A 101 14.91 2.25 4.22
C SER A 101 14.09 2.30 2.93
N PHE A 102 13.92 1.15 2.27
CA PHE A 102 13.05 1.02 1.08
C PHE A 102 11.61 1.43 1.41
N ILE A 103 11.04 0.90 2.50
CA ILE A 103 9.68 1.23 2.96
C ILE A 103 9.57 2.72 3.26
N SER A 104 10.49 3.28 4.05
CA SER A 104 10.48 4.70 4.41
C SER A 104 10.54 5.61 3.18
N THR A 105 11.46 5.34 2.26
CA THR A 105 11.62 6.12 1.02
C THR A 105 10.38 6.05 0.14
N THR A 106 9.82 4.86 -0.03
CA THR A 106 8.62 4.62 -0.81
C THR A 106 7.43 5.39 -0.25
N PHE A 107 7.16 5.26 1.06
CA PHE A 107 6.02 5.94 1.67
C PHE A 107 6.21 7.44 1.83
N LYS A 108 7.44 7.93 1.98
CA LYS A 108 7.74 9.37 1.92
C LYS A 108 7.40 9.97 0.55
N ARG A 109 7.65 9.24 -0.53
CA ARG A 109 7.26 9.67 -1.88
C ARG A 109 5.74 9.64 -2.05
N ILE A 110 5.09 8.54 -1.65
CA ILE A 110 3.64 8.38 -1.72
C ILE A 110 2.92 9.48 -0.92
N SER A 111 3.44 9.87 0.25
CA SER A 111 2.81 10.89 1.09
C SER A 111 2.68 12.25 0.42
N ARG A 112 3.51 12.56 -0.58
CA ARG A 112 3.41 13.81 -1.36
C ARG A 112 2.18 13.85 -2.27
N HIS A 113 1.57 12.69 -2.54
CA HIS A 113 0.36 12.55 -3.33
C HIS A 113 -0.89 12.36 -2.46
N LEU A 114 -0.75 12.43 -1.14
CA LEU A 114 -1.91 12.45 -0.25
C LEU A 114 -2.53 13.83 -0.20
N ALA A 115 -3.84 13.86 -0.19
CA ALA A 115 -4.58 15.05 0.17
C ALA A 115 -4.22 15.50 1.60
N PRO A 116 -4.33 16.80 1.92
CA PRO A 116 -4.21 17.29 3.29
C PRO A 116 -5.16 16.54 4.23
N GLY A 117 -4.63 15.93 5.29
CA GLY A 117 -5.41 15.09 6.20
C GLY A 117 -5.71 13.68 5.70
N GLY A 118 -5.25 13.31 4.50
CA GLY A 118 -5.37 11.96 3.95
C GLY A 118 -4.58 10.91 4.75
N TYR A 119 -4.88 9.65 4.54
CA TYR A 119 -4.37 8.56 5.35
C TYR A 119 -3.55 7.54 4.56
N ILE A 120 -2.57 6.97 5.23
CA ILE A 120 -1.89 5.74 4.79
C ILE A 120 -2.21 4.63 5.78
N MET A 121 -2.74 3.52 5.29
CA MET A 121 -3.00 2.30 6.05
C MET A 121 -2.11 1.19 5.53
N ILE A 122 -1.25 0.65 6.40
CA ILE A 122 -0.29 -0.38 6.04
C ILE A 122 -0.62 -1.66 6.81
N HIS A 123 -1.04 -2.69 6.08
CA HIS A 123 -1.23 -4.02 6.62
C HIS A 123 0.11 -4.75 6.61
N LEU A 124 0.73 -4.92 7.76
CA LEU A 124 2.08 -5.45 7.88
C LEU A 124 2.25 -6.30 9.13
N GLY A 125 2.57 -7.58 8.93
CA GLY A 125 2.82 -8.53 10.00
C GLY A 125 4.27 -8.53 10.47
N ASN A 126 4.48 -8.73 11.77
CA ASN A 126 5.80 -9.03 12.31
C ASN A 126 6.13 -10.49 12.03
N THR A 127 7.19 -10.73 11.29
CA THR A 127 7.64 -12.05 10.86
C THR A 127 8.56 -12.73 11.86
N GLY A 128 8.75 -12.11 13.04
CA GLY A 128 9.68 -12.61 14.06
C GLY A 128 11.13 -12.18 13.85
N VAL A 129 11.44 -11.59 12.70
CA VAL A 129 12.80 -11.09 12.37
C VAL A 129 12.99 -9.63 12.79
N ALA A 130 11.89 -8.92 12.99
CA ALA A 130 11.87 -7.50 13.37
C ALA A 130 11.14 -7.32 14.71
N PRO A 131 11.82 -7.53 15.84
CA PRO A 131 11.18 -7.49 17.16
C PRO A 131 10.51 -6.14 17.48
N ASN A 132 11.02 -5.06 16.90
CA ASN A 132 10.56 -3.69 17.14
C ASN A 132 9.85 -3.08 15.93
N LEU A 133 9.32 -3.89 15.00
CA LEU A 133 8.74 -3.45 13.72
C LEU A 133 7.81 -2.23 13.86
N GLU A 134 6.96 -2.20 14.88
CA GLU A 134 6.01 -1.11 15.10
C GLU A 134 6.73 0.21 15.41
N GLN A 135 7.70 0.19 16.33
CA GLN A 135 8.48 1.36 16.69
C GLN A 135 9.35 1.82 15.52
N ASP A 136 9.98 0.88 14.81
CA ASP A 136 10.87 1.17 13.68
C ASP A 136 10.11 1.87 12.54
N ILE A 137 8.90 1.42 12.21
CA ILE A 137 8.06 2.06 11.19
C ILE A 137 7.56 3.42 11.65
N GLN A 138 7.10 3.55 12.91
CA GLN A 138 6.69 4.85 13.45
C GLN A 138 7.84 5.85 13.41
N GLN A 139 9.03 5.44 13.82
CA GLN A 139 10.24 6.27 13.77
C GLN A 139 10.59 6.67 12.33
N ALA A 140 10.58 5.70 11.41
CA ALA A 140 10.93 5.93 10.01
C ALA A 140 9.97 6.91 9.31
N PHE A 141 8.71 6.96 9.74
CA PHE A 141 7.69 7.83 9.15
C PHE A 141 7.49 9.15 9.88
N SER A 142 8.04 9.33 11.07
CA SER A 142 7.79 10.47 11.97
C SER A 142 8.06 11.85 11.36
N THR A 143 8.90 11.93 10.31
CA THR A 143 9.24 13.18 9.64
C THR A 143 8.24 13.62 8.57
N PHE A 144 7.31 12.76 8.16
CA PHE A 144 6.36 13.07 7.08
C PHE A 144 4.93 12.57 7.31
N LEU A 145 4.70 11.74 8.34
CA LEU A 145 3.39 11.23 8.72
C LEU A 145 3.23 11.20 10.24
N ASN A 146 2.02 11.43 10.73
CA ASN A 146 1.64 11.20 12.11
C ASN A 146 1.07 9.79 12.28
N PHE A 147 1.60 9.03 13.22
CA PHE A 147 0.98 7.77 13.63
C PHE A 147 -0.34 8.06 14.37
N VAL A 148 -1.43 7.45 13.93
CA VAL A 148 -2.77 7.63 14.50
C VAL A 148 -3.14 6.47 15.40
N GLN A 149 -3.10 5.24 14.87
CA GLN A 149 -3.50 4.05 15.62
C GLN A 149 -3.01 2.76 14.95
N LYS A 150 -3.09 1.68 15.72
CA LYS A 150 -2.96 0.31 15.24
C LYS A 150 -4.30 -0.42 15.36
N VAL A 151 -4.73 -1.02 14.27
CA VAL A 151 -5.95 -1.85 14.22
C VAL A 151 -5.55 -3.31 14.04
N ASN A 152 -5.93 -4.18 14.96
CA ASN A 152 -5.65 -5.60 14.86
C ASN A 152 -6.78 -6.31 14.12
N LEU A 153 -6.48 -6.86 12.94
CA LEU A 153 -7.42 -7.71 12.23
C LEU A 153 -7.35 -9.14 12.76
N GLN A 154 -8.45 -9.60 13.35
CA GLN A 154 -8.59 -11.01 13.72
C GLN A 154 -9.22 -11.77 12.55
N THR A 155 -8.51 -12.75 12.03
CA THR A 155 -9.04 -13.66 11.02
C THR A 155 -9.17 -15.07 11.59
N LYS A 156 -10.27 -15.75 11.24
CA LYS A 156 -10.48 -17.16 11.58
C LYS A 156 -10.08 -18.04 10.39
N LEU A 157 -9.47 -19.16 10.67
CA LEU A 157 -9.32 -20.24 9.70
C LEU A 157 -10.67 -20.92 9.47
N SER A 158 -10.79 -21.68 8.37
CA SER A 158 -11.99 -22.45 8.06
C SER A 158 -12.42 -23.42 9.17
N ASN A 159 -11.47 -23.88 9.98
CA ASN A 159 -11.71 -24.75 11.16
C ASN A 159 -12.07 -23.96 12.44
N GLY A 160 -12.29 -22.63 12.36
CA GLY A 160 -12.62 -21.78 13.50
C GLY A 160 -11.42 -21.32 14.35
N THR A 161 -10.21 -21.81 14.09
CA THR A 161 -9.00 -21.38 14.81
C THR A 161 -8.68 -19.94 14.50
N LEU A 162 -8.41 -19.11 15.53
CA LEU A 162 -7.95 -17.73 15.35
C LEU A 162 -6.50 -17.72 14.82
N LYS A 163 -6.27 -17.03 13.72
CA LYS A 163 -4.91 -16.69 13.30
C LYS A 163 -4.34 -15.60 14.20
N ARG A 164 -2.99 -15.53 14.29
CA ARG A 164 -2.35 -14.36 14.90
C ARG A 164 -2.83 -13.12 14.17
N PRO A 165 -3.26 -12.08 14.90
CA PRO A 165 -3.70 -10.85 14.26
C PRO A 165 -2.55 -10.22 13.48
N VAL A 166 -2.83 -9.82 12.25
CA VAL A 166 -1.91 -8.99 11.47
C VAL A 166 -2.40 -7.56 11.57
N PRO A 167 -1.60 -6.64 12.12
CA PRO A 167 -2.06 -5.28 12.35
C PRO A 167 -2.10 -4.46 11.07
N ILE A 168 -3.00 -3.47 11.07
CA ILE A 168 -2.97 -2.32 10.17
C ILE A 168 -2.46 -1.13 10.96
N TYR A 169 -1.37 -0.54 10.50
CA TYR A 169 -0.85 0.72 11.03
C TYR A 169 -1.44 1.88 10.25
N VAL A 170 -2.06 2.83 10.95
CA VAL A 170 -2.74 3.99 10.37
C VAL A 170 -1.91 5.23 10.62
N PHE A 171 -1.59 5.93 9.54
CA PHE A 171 -0.85 7.19 9.56
C PHE A 171 -1.66 8.26 8.84
N GLN A 172 -1.48 9.51 9.26
CA GLN A 172 -2.12 10.67 8.64
C GLN A 172 -1.07 11.63 8.07
N ASN A 173 -1.37 12.23 6.93
CA ASN A 173 -0.52 13.24 6.30
C ASN A 173 -0.40 14.48 7.19
N ILE A 174 0.83 14.89 7.49
CA ILE A 174 1.13 16.06 8.32
C ILE A 174 0.91 17.37 7.56
N GLN A 175 0.94 17.34 6.21
CA GLN A 175 0.78 18.57 5.43
C GLN A 175 -0.57 19.21 5.73
N LEU A 176 -0.52 20.34 6.42
CA LEU A 176 -1.67 21.21 6.61
C LEU A 176 -2.10 21.73 5.24
N ARG A 177 -3.40 21.87 5.02
CA ARG A 177 -3.87 22.70 3.90
C ARG A 177 -3.14 24.03 4.02
N SER A 178 -2.38 24.41 3.00
CA SER A 178 -1.93 25.80 2.88
C SER A 178 -3.20 26.63 2.99
N SER A 179 -3.36 27.28 4.13
CA SER A 179 -4.44 28.25 4.33
C SER A 179 -4.45 29.17 3.11
N GLU A 180 -5.59 29.22 2.47
CA GLU A 180 -5.91 30.16 1.41
C GLU A 180 -5.26 31.50 1.74
N GLN A 181 -4.27 31.88 0.95
CA GLN A 181 -3.78 33.25 0.95
C GLN A 181 -4.88 34.06 0.28
N SER A 182 -5.64 34.72 1.13
CA SER A 182 -6.56 35.82 0.78
C SER A 182 -5.84 36.93 0.03
#